data_4f1a128ab6052781ab05625bf75a3fe1
#
_entry.id   4f1a128ab6052781ab05625bf75a3fe1
#
_cell.length_a   1.000
_cell.length_b   1.000
_cell.length_c   1.000
_cell.angle_alpha   90.00
_cell.angle_beta   90.00
_cell.angle_gamma   90.00
#
_symmetry.space_group_name_H-M   'P 1'
#
loop_
_entity.id
_entity.type
_entity.pdbx_description
1 polymer ?
#
loop_
_entity_poly.entity_id
_entity_poly.type
_entity_poly.pdbx_seq_one_letter_code
_entity_poly.pdbx_strand_id
1 'polypeptide(L)'
;VISFALLIGLALPATTAFANATSVPGGVYTWSVPAGASDIRFQNNPVFVVGQTALVGIPIRQALGRAQITFVYEGQDQTHTFEIADKRYTEQRITLQNKEMVSPNPKQLERIRAESKRQRAIYATVSAPMDLSTGFSMPLEGITTSLYGHRRFFNDQPRSPHSGLDIAAPT
;
A
#
# COMPACT_ATOMS: atom_id res chain seq x y z
N VAL A 1 -57.34 40.44 -8.59
CA VAL A 1 -55.86 40.33 -8.66
C VAL A 1 -55.52 39.13 -7.83
N ILE A 2 -55.14 38.00 -8.52
CA ILE A 2 -54.72 36.73 -7.85
C ILE A 2 -53.25 36.67 -7.96
N SER A 3 -52.51 36.78 -6.82
CA SER A 3 -51.06 36.60 -6.74
C SER A 3 -50.74 35.12 -6.62
N PHE A 4 -50.01 34.61 -7.61
CA PHE A 4 -49.43 33.25 -7.59
C PHE A 4 -48.03 33.31 -6.95
N ALA A 5 -47.87 32.75 -5.78
CA ALA A 5 -46.57 32.60 -5.16
C ALA A 5 -45.88 31.34 -5.69
N LEU A 6 -44.77 31.50 -6.39
CA LEU A 6 -43.92 30.43 -6.91
C LEU A 6 -43.02 29.96 -5.77
N LEU A 7 -43.28 28.78 -5.21
CA LEU A 7 -42.37 28.10 -4.26
C LEU A 7 -41.25 27.41 -5.03
N ILE A 8 -40.06 28.00 -5.01
CA ILE A 8 -38.82 27.35 -5.52
C ILE A 8 -38.33 26.41 -4.41
N GLY A 9 -38.58 25.12 -4.60
CA GLY A 9 -38.02 24.08 -3.74
C GLY A 9 -36.53 23.94 -3.98
N LEU A 10 -35.71 24.31 -2.99
CA LEU A 10 -34.27 24.11 -2.98
C LEU A 10 -34.01 22.62 -2.70
N ALA A 11 -33.72 21.83 -3.73
CA ALA A 11 -33.26 20.44 -3.57
C ALA A 11 -31.82 20.45 -3.01
N LEU A 12 -31.70 20.12 -1.72
CA LEU A 12 -30.39 19.83 -1.11
C LEU A 12 -29.83 18.56 -1.75
N PRO A 13 -28.54 18.57 -2.20
CA PRO A 13 -27.93 17.36 -2.70
C PRO A 13 -27.83 16.33 -1.56
N ALA A 14 -28.39 15.15 -1.78
CA ALA A 14 -28.22 14.02 -0.87
C ALA A 14 -26.72 13.65 -0.83
N THR A 15 -26.04 14.03 0.25
CA THR A 15 -24.72 13.51 0.58
C THR A 15 -24.87 12.02 0.88
N THR A 16 -24.63 11.17 -0.11
CA THR A 16 -24.45 9.74 0.13
C THR A 16 -23.23 9.59 1.03
N ALA A 17 -23.45 9.27 2.30
CA ALA A 17 -22.40 8.82 3.20
C ALA A 17 -21.90 7.49 2.65
N PHE A 18 -20.83 7.51 1.86
CA PHE A 18 -20.08 6.31 1.54
C PHE A 18 -19.54 5.76 2.87
N ALA A 19 -19.91 4.53 3.21
CA ALA A 19 -19.23 3.79 4.27
C ALA A 19 -17.74 3.90 3.97
N ASN A 20 -16.96 4.52 4.88
CA ASN A 20 -15.54 4.80 4.67
C ASN A 20 -14.82 3.48 4.47
N ALA A 21 -14.60 3.12 3.22
CA ALA A 21 -13.76 1.99 2.90
C ALA A 21 -12.36 2.29 3.43
N THR A 22 -11.84 1.43 4.30
CA THR A 22 -10.60 1.66 5.03
C THR A 22 -9.54 0.66 4.63
N SER A 23 -8.28 1.09 4.67
CA SER A 23 -7.11 0.23 4.63
C SER A 23 -6.17 0.61 5.77
N VAL A 24 -4.99 -0.03 5.81
CA VAL A 24 -3.98 0.22 6.84
C VAL A 24 -2.61 0.32 6.19
N PRO A 25 -1.62 1.00 6.79
CA PRO A 25 -0.25 0.95 6.31
C PRO A 25 0.23 -0.50 6.16
N GLY A 26 0.80 -0.85 5.00
CA GLY A 26 1.21 -2.21 4.69
C GLY A 26 0.09 -3.18 4.29
N GLY A 27 -1.14 -2.70 4.15
CA GLY A 27 -2.28 -3.47 3.66
C GLY A 27 -2.46 -3.40 2.15
N VAL A 28 -3.52 -4.02 1.67
CA VAL A 28 -4.02 -3.89 0.30
C VAL A 28 -5.42 -3.31 0.38
N TYR A 29 -5.66 -2.23 -0.35
CA TYR A 29 -6.97 -1.67 -0.55
C TYR A 29 -7.55 -2.19 -1.86
N THR A 30 -8.78 -2.65 -1.83
CA THR A 30 -9.50 -3.08 -3.04
C THR A 30 -10.60 -2.10 -3.37
N TRP A 31 -10.72 -1.74 -4.65
CA TRP A 31 -11.72 -0.81 -5.13
C TRP A 31 -12.35 -1.31 -6.43
N SER A 32 -13.69 -1.25 -6.50
CA SER A 32 -14.42 -1.57 -7.73
C SER A 32 -14.31 -0.40 -8.71
N VAL A 33 -13.58 -0.61 -9.78
CA VAL A 33 -13.31 0.39 -10.82
C VAL A 33 -14.54 0.58 -11.70
N PRO A 34 -15.00 1.81 -11.96
CA PRO A 34 -16.06 2.07 -12.94
C PRO A 34 -15.73 1.50 -14.32
N ALA A 35 -16.68 0.87 -14.98
CA ALA A 35 -16.49 0.35 -16.32
C ALA A 35 -16.11 1.51 -17.28
N GLY A 36 -15.02 1.35 -18.04
CA GLY A 36 -14.48 2.39 -18.91
C GLY A 36 -13.48 3.35 -18.25
N ALA A 37 -13.24 3.24 -16.94
CA ALA A 37 -12.17 4.00 -16.30
C ALA A 37 -10.78 3.50 -16.76
N SER A 38 -9.84 4.41 -16.83
CA SER A 38 -8.46 4.17 -17.29
C SER A 38 -7.46 4.99 -16.48
N ASP A 39 -6.18 4.78 -16.70
CA ASP A 39 -5.05 5.48 -16.03
C ASP A 39 -5.19 5.56 -14.52
N ILE A 40 -5.49 4.42 -13.90
CA ILE A 40 -5.73 4.32 -12.47
C ILE A 40 -4.38 4.37 -11.74
N ARG A 41 -4.22 5.35 -10.83
CA ARG A 41 -2.97 5.62 -10.13
C ARG A 41 -3.17 5.81 -8.64
N PHE A 42 -2.20 5.34 -7.88
CA PHE A 42 -2.03 5.68 -6.47
C PHE A 42 -0.62 6.23 -6.25
N GLN A 43 -0.51 7.45 -5.69
CA GLN A 43 0.78 8.15 -5.54
C GLN A 43 1.60 8.20 -6.84
N ASN A 44 0.95 8.51 -7.96
CA ASN A 44 1.50 8.54 -9.32
C ASN A 44 1.97 7.19 -9.89
N ASN A 45 1.88 6.10 -9.13
CA ASN A 45 2.19 4.77 -9.63
C ASN A 45 0.95 4.11 -10.23
N PRO A 46 1.08 3.38 -11.36
CA PRO A 46 -0.04 2.60 -11.90
C PRO A 46 -0.54 1.59 -10.87
N VAL A 47 -1.85 1.43 -10.81
CA VAL A 47 -2.51 0.45 -9.95
C VAL A 47 -2.78 -0.83 -10.75
N PHE A 48 -2.57 -1.97 -10.11
CA PHE A 48 -2.87 -3.26 -10.71
C PHE A 48 -4.39 -3.52 -10.69
N VAL A 49 -4.97 -3.85 -11.83
CA VAL A 49 -6.42 -4.08 -11.99
C VAL A 49 -6.66 -5.50 -12.50
N VAL A 50 -7.50 -6.24 -11.80
CA VAL A 50 -7.96 -7.58 -12.19
C VAL A 50 -9.46 -7.54 -12.42
N GLY A 51 -9.88 -7.73 -13.67
CA GLY A 51 -11.29 -7.51 -14.06
C GLY A 51 -11.70 -6.06 -13.80
N GLN A 52 -12.63 -5.85 -12.88
CA GLN A 52 -13.07 -4.53 -12.43
C GLN A 52 -12.59 -4.18 -11.02
N THR A 53 -11.59 -4.88 -10.51
CA THR A 53 -11.07 -4.64 -9.14
C THR A 53 -9.65 -4.09 -9.20
N ALA A 54 -9.47 -2.89 -8.69
CA ALA A 54 -8.16 -2.29 -8.43
C ALA A 54 -7.58 -2.86 -7.13
N LEU A 55 -6.32 -3.32 -7.18
CA LEU A 55 -5.56 -3.79 -6.03
C LEU A 55 -4.47 -2.76 -5.70
N VAL A 56 -4.70 -1.99 -4.66
CA VAL A 56 -3.83 -0.87 -4.26
C VAL A 56 -2.99 -1.28 -3.06
N GLY A 57 -1.71 -1.55 -3.28
CA GLY A 57 -0.75 -1.80 -2.19
C GLY A 57 -0.48 -0.51 -1.41
N ILE A 58 -0.73 -0.54 -0.10
CA ILE A 58 -0.49 0.60 0.78
C ILE A 58 0.93 0.49 1.37
N PRO A 59 1.82 1.46 1.12
CA PRO A 59 3.16 1.44 1.71
C PRO A 59 3.11 1.31 3.23
N ILE A 60 4.01 0.52 3.82
CA ILE A 60 4.04 0.31 5.28
C ILE A 60 4.33 1.58 6.07
N ARG A 61 4.88 2.61 5.42
CA ARG A 61 5.14 3.94 5.99
C ARG A 61 4.12 4.98 5.55
N GLN A 62 2.98 4.53 5.00
CA GLN A 62 1.90 5.43 4.60
C GLN A 62 1.39 6.22 5.80
N ALA A 63 1.24 7.53 5.62
CA ALA A 63 0.61 8.37 6.63
C ALA A 63 -0.87 7.96 6.82
N LEU A 64 -1.34 8.08 8.05
CA LEU A 64 -2.75 7.85 8.40
C LEU A 64 -3.63 8.97 7.84
N GLY A 65 -4.92 8.68 7.71
CA GLY A 65 -5.92 9.62 7.24
C GLY A 65 -6.28 9.41 5.77
N ARG A 66 -6.76 10.47 5.14
CA ARG A 66 -7.33 10.43 3.79
C ARG A 66 -6.28 10.12 2.72
N ALA A 67 -6.59 9.14 1.87
CA ALA A 67 -5.80 8.76 0.70
C ALA A 67 -6.66 8.80 -0.57
N GLN A 68 -6.03 8.95 -1.73
CA GLN A 68 -6.73 9.15 -2.99
C GLN A 68 -6.12 8.30 -4.11
N ILE A 69 -7.01 7.71 -4.91
CA ILE A 69 -6.70 7.09 -6.19
C ILE A 69 -7.18 8.05 -7.26
N THR A 70 -6.33 8.38 -8.23
CA THR A 70 -6.70 9.16 -9.42
C THR A 70 -6.95 8.23 -10.59
N PHE A 71 -7.89 8.60 -11.46
CA PHE A 71 -8.24 7.83 -12.66
C PHE A 71 -8.92 8.72 -13.69
N VAL A 72 -8.92 8.30 -14.95
CA VAL A 72 -9.67 8.96 -16.03
C VAL A 72 -10.99 8.22 -16.25
N TYR A 73 -12.10 8.94 -16.25
CA TYR A 73 -13.42 8.40 -16.55
C TYR A 73 -14.18 9.38 -17.43
N GLU A 74 -14.75 8.90 -18.55
CA GLU A 74 -15.43 9.74 -19.56
C GLU A 74 -14.59 10.94 -20.03
N GLY A 75 -13.27 10.71 -20.16
CA GLY A 75 -12.31 11.73 -20.60
C GLY A 75 -11.98 12.81 -19.56
N GLN A 76 -12.41 12.64 -18.33
CA GLN A 76 -12.16 13.58 -17.23
C GLN A 76 -11.36 12.92 -16.09
N ASP A 77 -10.47 13.70 -15.47
CA ASP A 77 -9.76 13.30 -14.28
C ASP A 77 -10.72 13.19 -13.08
N GLN A 78 -10.73 12.05 -12.43
CA GLN A 78 -11.55 11.74 -11.28
C GLN A 78 -10.70 11.28 -10.11
N THR A 79 -11.28 11.32 -8.93
CA THR A 79 -10.61 10.89 -7.69
C THR A 79 -11.54 10.03 -6.84
N HIS A 80 -11.04 8.86 -6.45
CA HIS A 80 -11.66 8.02 -5.43
C HIS A 80 -10.90 8.18 -4.11
N THR A 81 -11.63 8.47 -3.02
CA THR A 81 -11.06 8.73 -1.69
C THR A 81 -11.36 7.58 -0.74
N PHE A 82 -10.38 7.19 0.05
CA PHE A 82 -10.52 6.19 1.11
C PHE A 82 -9.69 6.58 2.35
N GLU A 83 -9.84 5.87 3.46
CA GLU A 83 -9.19 6.17 4.73
C GLU A 83 -8.07 5.17 5.03
N ILE A 84 -6.94 5.66 5.52
CA ILE A 84 -5.84 4.85 6.06
C ILE A 84 -5.95 4.88 7.59
N ALA A 85 -6.47 3.80 8.16
CA ALA A 85 -6.61 3.62 9.60
C ALA A 85 -5.31 3.14 10.24
N ASP A 86 -5.15 3.39 11.54
CA ASP A 86 -3.97 2.92 12.28
C ASP A 86 -3.95 1.39 12.38
N LYS A 87 -2.74 0.84 12.28
CA LYS A 87 -2.46 -0.57 12.55
C LYS A 87 -1.20 -0.70 13.40
N ARG A 88 -1.36 -1.23 14.58
CA ARG A 88 -0.23 -1.53 15.46
C ARG A 88 0.45 -2.83 15.02
N TYR A 89 1.70 -2.73 14.59
CA TYR A 89 2.56 -3.86 14.30
C TYR A 89 3.39 -4.21 15.54
N THR A 90 3.62 -5.52 15.75
CA THR A 90 4.45 -6.03 16.86
C THR A 90 5.91 -5.61 16.69
N GLU A 91 6.62 -5.51 17.81
CA GLU A 91 8.05 -5.20 17.83
C GLU A 91 8.88 -6.49 17.84
N GLN A 92 9.95 -6.48 17.06
CA GLN A 92 10.99 -7.50 17.06
C GLN A 92 12.31 -6.85 17.47
N ARG A 93 12.80 -7.20 18.65
CA ARG A 93 14.07 -6.71 19.21
C ARG A 93 15.12 -7.78 19.07
N ILE A 94 16.22 -7.48 18.37
CA ILE A 94 17.30 -8.42 18.08
C ILE A 94 18.61 -7.82 18.58
N THR A 95 19.32 -8.58 19.42
CA THR A 95 20.67 -8.22 19.86
C THR A 95 21.68 -8.86 18.92
N LEU A 96 22.47 -8.02 18.23
CA LEU A 96 23.53 -8.45 17.32
C LEU A 96 24.89 -8.27 17.99
N GLN A 97 25.70 -9.33 18.03
CA GLN A 97 27.06 -9.31 18.57
C GLN A 97 27.99 -8.45 17.68
N ASN A 98 27.85 -8.58 16.37
CA ASN A 98 28.63 -7.78 15.42
C ASN A 98 28.02 -6.38 15.29
N LYS A 99 28.70 -5.39 15.87
CA LYS A 99 28.27 -3.98 15.84
C LYS A 99 28.25 -3.38 14.42
N GLU A 100 29.09 -3.88 13.51
CA GLU A 100 29.10 -3.40 12.11
C GLU A 100 27.80 -3.74 11.36
N MET A 101 27.08 -4.78 11.76
CA MET A 101 25.77 -5.09 11.21
C MET A 101 24.72 -4.05 11.61
N VAL A 102 24.96 -3.32 12.69
CA VAL A 102 24.09 -2.24 13.17
C VAL A 102 24.54 -0.88 12.66
N SER A 103 25.86 -0.65 12.66
CA SER A 103 26.52 0.59 12.24
C SER A 103 27.62 0.28 11.22
N PRO A 104 27.27 0.12 9.93
CA PRO A 104 28.20 -0.25 8.89
C PRO A 104 29.33 0.78 8.71
N ASN A 105 30.55 0.32 8.42
CA ASN A 105 31.67 1.18 8.09
C ASN A 105 31.49 1.84 6.69
N PRO A 106 32.30 2.86 6.33
CA PRO A 106 32.14 3.59 5.06
C PRO A 106 32.16 2.70 3.82
N LYS A 107 33.02 1.68 3.76
CA LYS A 107 33.12 0.74 2.62
C LYS A 107 31.85 -0.12 2.49
N GLN A 108 31.33 -0.59 3.61
CA GLN A 108 30.05 -1.33 3.63
C GLN A 108 28.87 -0.44 3.22
N LEU A 109 28.87 0.84 3.66
CA LEU A 109 27.84 1.79 3.27
C LEU A 109 27.83 2.08 1.77
N GLU A 110 28.99 2.17 1.13
CA GLU A 110 29.10 2.34 -0.32
C GLU A 110 28.45 1.16 -1.06
N ARG A 111 28.81 -0.07 -0.68
CA ARG A 111 28.19 -1.29 -1.23
C ARG A 111 26.66 -1.31 -1.02
N ILE A 112 26.22 -1.05 0.20
CA ILE A 112 24.78 -1.02 0.55
C ILE A 112 24.03 -0.01 -0.31
N ARG A 113 24.61 1.19 -0.56
CA ARG A 113 24.00 2.21 -1.41
C ARG A 113 23.87 1.75 -2.86
N ALA A 114 24.91 1.13 -3.41
CA ALA A 114 24.91 0.62 -4.77
C ALA A 114 23.88 -0.50 -4.94
N GLU A 115 23.85 -1.47 -4.02
CA GLU A 115 22.89 -2.57 -4.00
C GLU A 115 21.44 -2.03 -3.87
N SER A 116 21.20 -1.09 -2.95
CA SER A 116 19.87 -0.48 -2.75
C SER A 116 19.41 0.31 -3.98
N LYS A 117 20.32 0.97 -4.70
CA LYS A 117 20.00 1.65 -5.96
C LYS A 117 19.54 0.66 -7.02
N ARG A 118 20.28 -0.44 -7.19
CA ARG A 118 19.94 -1.51 -8.14
C ARG A 118 18.61 -2.16 -7.79
N GLN A 119 18.38 -2.46 -6.53
CA GLN A 119 17.15 -3.08 -6.02
C GLN A 119 15.93 -2.20 -6.29
N ARG A 120 16.03 -0.88 -6.01
CA ARG A 120 14.95 0.07 -6.31
C ARG A 120 14.63 0.15 -7.80
N ALA A 121 15.64 0.09 -8.67
CA ALA A 121 15.43 0.09 -10.12
C ALA A 121 14.66 -1.15 -10.59
N ILE A 122 14.97 -2.32 -10.01
CA ILE A 122 14.25 -3.58 -10.30
C ILE A 122 12.80 -3.49 -9.83
N TYR A 123 12.56 -3.03 -8.59
CA TYR A 123 11.21 -2.91 -8.04
C TYR A 123 10.35 -1.84 -8.71
N ALA A 124 10.96 -0.88 -9.41
CA ALA A 124 10.22 0.10 -10.21
C ALA A 124 9.74 -0.46 -11.57
N THR A 125 10.17 -1.68 -11.94
CA THR A 125 9.73 -2.31 -13.18
C THR A 125 8.28 -2.76 -13.05
N VAL A 126 7.43 -2.27 -13.94
CA VAL A 126 6.03 -2.71 -14.06
C VAL A 126 5.97 -3.78 -15.15
N SER A 127 5.66 -5.01 -14.76
CA SER A 127 5.47 -6.13 -15.68
C SER A 127 4.02 -6.17 -16.19
N ALA A 128 3.81 -6.93 -17.26
CA ALA A 128 2.45 -7.24 -17.72
C ALA A 128 1.64 -7.90 -16.59
N PRO A 129 0.32 -7.65 -16.53
CA PRO A 129 -0.54 -8.29 -15.53
C PRO A 129 -0.40 -9.82 -15.56
N MET A 130 -0.26 -10.43 -14.38
CA MET A 130 -0.31 -11.86 -14.21
C MET A 130 -1.74 -12.29 -13.87
N ASP A 131 -2.10 -13.50 -14.25
CA ASP A 131 -3.34 -14.11 -13.78
C ASP A 131 -3.19 -14.48 -12.29
N LEU A 132 -3.93 -13.79 -11.43
CA LEU A 132 -3.97 -14.05 -9.99
C LEU A 132 -5.18 -14.90 -9.57
N SER A 133 -5.93 -15.47 -10.51
CA SER A 133 -7.14 -16.24 -10.23
C SER A 133 -6.85 -17.51 -9.40
N THR A 134 -5.65 -18.06 -9.51
CA THR A 134 -5.19 -19.23 -8.76
C THR A 134 -4.65 -18.90 -7.37
N GLY A 135 -4.50 -17.62 -7.03
CA GLY A 135 -3.89 -17.17 -5.77
C GLY A 135 -2.38 -17.42 -5.70
N PHE A 136 -1.84 -17.37 -4.48
CA PHE A 136 -0.43 -17.62 -4.20
C PHE A 136 -0.26 -18.93 -3.46
N SER A 137 0.67 -19.76 -3.91
CA SER A 137 1.10 -20.95 -3.17
C SER A 137 2.18 -20.59 -2.16
N MET A 138 2.23 -21.31 -1.03
CA MET A 138 3.34 -21.21 -0.09
C MET A 138 4.63 -21.66 -0.78
N PRO A 139 5.71 -20.87 -0.73
CA PRO A 139 6.96 -21.16 -1.47
C PRO A 139 7.69 -22.39 -0.93
N LEU A 140 7.49 -22.71 0.36
CA LEU A 140 8.10 -23.85 1.04
C LEU A 140 7.34 -24.16 2.34
N GLU A 141 7.49 -25.38 2.83
CA GLU A 141 7.05 -25.79 4.16
C GLU A 141 8.10 -25.39 5.20
N GLY A 142 7.66 -24.84 6.34
CA GLY A 142 8.56 -24.41 7.39
C GLY A 142 7.89 -23.57 8.46
N ILE A 143 8.65 -23.22 9.48
CA ILE A 143 8.16 -22.40 10.60
C ILE A 143 8.27 -20.92 10.23
N THR A 144 7.16 -20.19 10.33
CA THR A 144 7.18 -18.74 10.19
C THR A 144 7.93 -18.11 11.38
N THR A 145 9.07 -17.49 11.10
CA THR A 145 9.96 -16.90 12.12
C THR A 145 9.80 -15.40 12.25
N SER A 146 9.34 -14.72 11.21
CA SER A 146 9.07 -13.27 11.26
C SER A 146 7.95 -12.88 10.31
N LEU A 147 7.00 -12.11 10.81
CA LEU A 147 5.84 -11.64 10.05
C LEU A 147 6.14 -10.31 9.33
N TYR A 148 5.42 -10.07 8.27
CA TYR A 148 5.38 -8.77 7.60
C TYR A 148 4.95 -7.66 8.59
N GLY A 149 5.62 -6.54 8.51
CA GLY A 149 5.29 -5.34 9.29
C GLY A 149 5.95 -5.27 10.66
N HIS A 150 6.64 -6.31 11.14
CA HIS A 150 7.35 -6.22 12.42
C HIS A 150 8.21 -4.95 12.49
N ARG A 151 8.04 -4.16 13.56
CA ARG A 151 8.88 -3.00 13.88
C ARG A 151 10.20 -3.51 14.44
N ARG A 152 11.25 -3.49 13.61
CA ARG A 152 12.56 -4.05 13.97
C ARG A 152 13.44 -3.07 14.74
N PHE A 153 14.06 -3.57 15.80
CA PHE A 153 15.09 -2.86 16.56
C PHE A 153 16.32 -3.76 16.65
N PHE A 154 17.48 -3.27 16.22
CA PHE A 154 18.77 -3.95 16.36
C PHE A 154 19.61 -3.19 17.39
N ASN A 155 19.97 -3.86 18.49
CA ASN A 155 20.65 -3.25 19.63
C ASN A 155 19.92 -1.95 20.04
N ASP A 156 18.59 -2.03 20.20
CA ASP A 156 17.66 -0.93 20.52
C ASP A 156 17.59 0.22 19.50
N GLN A 157 18.31 0.15 18.40
CA GLN A 157 18.20 1.12 17.32
C GLN A 157 17.08 0.74 16.35
N PRO A 158 16.15 1.67 16.04
CA PRO A 158 15.06 1.39 15.11
C PRO A 158 15.58 1.13 13.70
N ARG A 159 14.97 0.18 13.02
CA ARG A 159 15.25 -0.22 11.64
C ARG A 159 14.01 -0.11 10.76
N SER A 160 14.18 -0.32 9.47
CA SER A 160 13.03 -0.43 8.58
C SER A 160 12.13 -1.58 9.02
N PRO A 161 10.80 -1.38 8.99
CA PRO A 161 9.86 -2.47 9.24
C PRO A 161 10.15 -3.67 8.33
N HIS A 162 9.81 -4.87 8.81
CA HIS A 162 9.97 -6.07 8.01
C HIS A 162 9.04 -6.04 6.80
N SER A 163 9.60 -6.10 5.59
CA SER A 163 8.84 -6.00 4.34
C SER A 163 8.54 -7.36 3.68
N GLY A 164 8.66 -8.45 4.43
CA GLY A 164 8.44 -9.81 3.95
C GLY A 164 7.89 -10.74 5.02
N LEU A 165 7.80 -12.03 4.66
CA LEU A 165 7.52 -13.14 5.55
C LEU A 165 8.77 -14.02 5.60
N ASP A 166 9.32 -14.28 6.79
CA ASP A 166 10.47 -15.17 6.95
C ASP A 166 9.98 -16.57 7.33
N ILE A 167 10.35 -17.57 6.52
CA ILE A 167 10.02 -18.98 6.75
C ILE A 167 11.34 -19.75 6.88
N ALA A 168 11.55 -20.40 8.02
CA ALA A 168 12.70 -21.27 8.24
C ALA A 168 12.40 -22.66 7.68
N ALA A 169 13.20 -23.10 6.71
CA ALA A 169 13.13 -24.44 6.15
C ALA A 169 14.19 -25.34 6.81
N PRO A 170 13.93 -26.67 6.88
CA PRO A 170 14.97 -27.64 7.17
C PRO A 170 16.07 -27.57 6.11
N THR A 171 17.34 -27.73 6.53
CA THR A 171 18.49 -27.85 5.61
C THR A 171 18.57 -29.26 5.05
#